data_692ec4a6ec8a26f70555cd6c2970bf5f
#
_entry.id   692ec4a6ec8a26f70555cd6c2970bf5f
#
_cell.length_a   1.000
_cell.length_b   1.000
_cell.length_c   1.000
_cell.angle_alpha   90.00
_cell.angle_beta   90.00
_cell.angle_gamma   90.00
#
_symmetry.space_group_name_H-M   'P 1'
#
loop_
_entity.id
_entity.type
_entity.pdbx_description
1 polymer ?
#
loop_
_entity_poly.entity_id
_entity_poly.type
_entity_poly.pdbx_seq_one_letter_code
_entity_poly.pdbx_strand_id
1 'polypeptide(L)'
;EVLQYCYETPTPMFGDIGTGQTDESGKCYIYFDPVFQETVSADYTYCVFLQKEGKGDIWVSEKNADYFLVEGTPNLSFSWEAKVKQRDYEYLRLDPLDRSQDEQDTDYEGLATAYLANYEKEILDYEETD
;
A
#
# COMPACT_ATOMS: atom_id res chain seq x y z
N GLU A 1 -1.33 -5.70 23.70
CA GLU A 1 -1.59 -5.04 22.39
C GLU A 1 -0.46 -4.11 22.01
N VAL A 2 -0.21 -4.01 20.73
CA VAL A 2 0.81 -3.12 20.17
C VAL A 2 0.21 -2.29 19.05
N LEU A 3 0.77 -1.10 18.84
CA LEU A 3 0.40 -0.24 17.73
C LEU A 3 1.19 -0.63 16.49
N GLN A 4 0.52 -0.63 15.35
CA GLN A 4 1.15 -0.77 14.04
C GLN A 4 0.87 0.46 13.20
N TYR A 5 1.83 0.87 12.43
CA TYR A 5 1.75 2.10 11.66
C TYR A 5 1.55 1.82 10.18
N CYS A 6 0.72 2.63 9.56
CA CYS A 6 0.46 2.55 8.13
C CYS A 6 1.57 3.24 7.35
N TYR A 7 1.74 2.76 6.15
CA TYR A 7 2.51 3.42 5.12
C TYR A 7 1.56 4.30 4.30
N GLU A 8 1.96 5.53 4.02
CA GLU A 8 1.11 6.51 3.34
C GLU A 8 1.69 6.92 1.99
N THR A 9 0.80 7.27 1.05
CA THR A 9 1.16 7.69 -0.30
C THR A 9 0.53 9.03 -0.63
N PRO A 10 1.20 9.88 -1.47
CA PRO A 10 0.63 11.16 -1.91
C PRO A 10 -0.68 11.05 -2.69
N THR A 11 -0.89 9.95 -3.37
CA THR A 11 -2.14 9.60 -4.06
C THR A 11 -2.73 8.39 -3.36
N PRO A 12 -4.06 8.35 -3.15
CA PRO A 12 -4.68 7.15 -2.57
C PRO A 12 -4.40 5.92 -3.42
N MET A 13 -3.77 4.92 -2.84
CA MET A 13 -3.40 3.69 -3.54
C MET A 13 -3.72 2.46 -2.71
N PHE A 14 -4.06 1.37 -3.40
CA PHE A 14 -4.09 0.03 -2.82
C PHE A 14 -2.92 -0.77 -3.36
N GLY A 15 -2.47 -1.72 -2.56
CA GLY A 15 -1.39 -2.61 -2.95
C GLY A 15 -1.75 -4.07 -2.79
N ASP A 16 -1.11 -4.89 -3.60
CA ASP A 16 -1.14 -6.34 -3.46
C ASP A 16 0.27 -6.87 -3.63
N ILE A 17 0.55 -7.99 -3.00
CA ILE A 17 1.85 -8.64 -3.07
C ILE A 17 1.68 -10.13 -3.26
N GLY A 18 2.67 -10.75 -3.87
CA GLY A 18 2.64 -12.19 -4.07
C GLY A 18 3.95 -12.73 -4.61
N THR A 19 3.91 -13.98 -5.00
CA THR A 19 5.05 -14.67 -5.59
C THR A 19 4.63 -15.30 -6.91
N GLY A 20 5.62 -15.57 -7.76
CA GLY A 20 5.41 -16.25 -9.02
C GLY A 20 6.67 -16.96 -9.47
N GLN A 21 6.55 -17.68 -10.56
CA GLN A 21 7.67 -18.32 -11.21
C GLN A 21 7.39 -18.34 -12.71
N THR A 22 8.37 -17.92 -13.51
CA THR A 22 8.27 -18.04 -14.95
C THR A 22 8.25 -19.51 -15.37
N ASP A 23 7.53 -19.80 -16.44
CA ASP A 23 7.43 -21.15 -16.97
C ASP A 23 8.64 -21.50 -17.85
N GLU A 24 8.57 -22.63 -18.55
CA GLU A 24 9.63 -23.07 -19.45
C GLU A 24 9.90 -22.12 -20.63
N SER A 25 8.91 -21.32 -21.00
CA SER A 25 9.04 -20.30 -22.04
C SER A 25 9.41 -18.93 -21.49
N GLY A 26 9.60 -18.81 -20.17
CA GLY A 26 9.98 -17.56 -19.53
C GLY A 26 8.81 -16.61 -19.27
N LYS A 27 7.62 -17.11 -19.10
CA LYS A 27 6.41 -16.30 -18.90
C LYS A 27 5.70 -16.65 -17.62
N CYS A 28 5.12 -15.64 -16.96
CA CYS A 28 4.23 -15.82 -15.83
C CYS A 28 3.15 -14.76 -15.85
N TYR A 29 1.89 -15.19 -15.93
CA TYR A 29 0.73 -14.31 -15.86
C TYR A 29 0.28 -14.19 -14.40
N ILE A 30 0.24 -12.98 -13.88
CA ILE A 30 -0.25 -12.71 -12.52
C ILE A 30 -1.60 -12.04 -12.63
N TYR A 31 -2.66 -12.78 -12.29
CA TYR A 31 -4.02 -12.27 -12.33
C TYR A 31 -4.39 -11.63 -11.00
N PHE A 32 -5.01 -10.47 -11.06
CA PHE A 32 -5.54 -9.80 -9.87
C PHE A 32 -6.80 -10.51 -9.37
N ASP A 33 -6.95 -10.53 -8.05
CA ASP A 33 -8.18 -10.99 -7.42
C ASP A 33 -9.36 -10.12 -7.87
N PRO A 34 -10.52 -10.70 -8.24
CA PRO A 34 -11.68 -9.92 -8.67
C PRO A 34 -12.15 -8.88 -7.64
N VAL A 35 -12.04 -9.17 -6.36
CA VAL A 35 -12.40 -8.20 -5.32
C VAL A 35 -11.43 -7.03 -5.33
N PHE A 36 -10.14 -7.28 -5.50
CA PHE A 36 -9.13 -6.23 -5.63
C PHE A 36 -9.40 -5.37 -6.87
N GLN A 37 -9.75 -5.98 -7.99
CA GLN A 37 -10.09 -5.27 -9.24
C GLN A 37 -11.25 -4.28 -9.05
N GLU A 38 -12.22 -4.61 -8.20
CA GLU A 38 -13.37 -3.73 -7.94
C GLU A 38 -12.99 -2.47 -7.17
N THR A 39 -11.92 -2.51 -6.41
CA THR A 39 -11.49 -1.41 -5.53
C THR A 39 -10.48 -0.47 -6.17
N VAL A 40 -9.88 -0.86 -7.28
CA VAL A 40 -8.82 -0.09 -7.92
C VAL A 40 -9.26 0.47 -9.27
N SER A 41 -8.51 1.46 -9.75
CA SER A 41 -8.73 2.08 -11.04
C SER A 41 -8.58 1.06 -12.19
N ALA A 42 -9.44 1.17 -13.19
CA ALA A 42 -9.32 0.40 -14.43
C ALA A 42 -8.21 0.93 -15.36
N ASP A 43 -7.54 2.01 -14.97
CA ASP A 43 -6.41 2.57 -15.69
C ASP A 43 -5.21 1.63 -15.58
N TYR A 44 -4.56 1.31 -16.69
CA TYR A 44 -3.45 0.36 -16.75
C TYR A 44 -2.10 0.95 -16.35
N THR A 45 -2.09 2.14 -15.77
CA THR A 45 -0.85 2.84 -15.41
C THR A 45 -0.28 2.47 -14.04
N TYR A 46 -0.81 1.43 -13.41
CA TYR A 46 -0.31 0.96 -12.13
C TYR A 46 1.15 0.50 -12.20
N CYS A 47 1.83 0.51 -11.05
CA CYS A 47 3.23 0.12 -10.94
C CYS A 47 3.35 -1.31 -10.42
N VAL A 48 4.29 -2.05 -10.99
CA VAL A 48 4.66 -3.38 -10.51
C VAL A 48 6.14 -3.38 -10.19
N PHE A 49 6.48 -3.85 -8.99
CA PHE A 49 7.85 -4.00 -8.54
C PHE A 49 8.16 -5.50 -8.46
N LEU A 50 9.26 -5.91 -9.07
CA LEU A 50 9.68 -7.30 -9.13
C LEU A 50 10.96 -7.49 -8.34
N GLN A 51 11.01 -8.57 -7.56
CA GLN A 51 12.23 -9.02 -6.90
C GLN A 51 12.53 -10.44 -7.35
N LYS A 52 13.57 -10.61 -8.15
CA LYS A 52 14.01 -11.95 -8.57
C LYS A 52 14.64 -12.69 -7.38
N GLU A 53 14.36 -13.97 -7.30
CA GLU A 53 14.84 -14.86 -6.23
C GLU A 53 15.81 -15.93 -6.77
N GLY A 54 16.52 -15.58 -7.82
CA GLY A 54 17.51 -16.44 -8.46
C GLY A 54 18.31 -15.67 -9.50
N LYS A 55 19.19 -16.36 -10.19
CA LYS A 55 20.00 -15.78 -11.26
C LYS A 55 19.17 -15.68 -12.53
N GLY A 56 19.22 -14.53 -13.17
CA GLY A 56 18.52 -14.26 -14.41
C GLY A 56 17.95 -12.86 -14.43
N ASP A 57 17.14 -12.60 -15.43
CA ASP A 57 16.47 -11.34 -15.59
C ASP A 57 14.98 -11.55 -15.83
N ILE A 58 14.18 -10.64 -15.30
CA ILE A 58 12.74 -10.60 -15.51
C ILE A 58 12.30 -9.15 -15.67
N TRP A 59 11.20 -8.95 -16.39
CA TRP A 59 10.58 -7.64 -16.56
C TRP A 59 9.07 -7.81 -16.75
N VAL A 60 8.35 -6.72 -16.55
CA VAL A 60 6.91 -6.69 -16.84
C VAL A 60 6.74 -6.31 -18.31
N SER A 61 6.24 -7.22 -19.14
CA SER A 61 6.10 -7.02 -20.58
C SER A 61 4.72 -6.52 -20.98
N GLU A 62 3.70 -6.77 -20.15
CA GLU A 62 2.33 -6.35 -20.44
C GLU A 62 1.59 -6.06 -19.12
N LYS A 63 0.75 -5.03 -19.13
CA LYS A 63 -0.17 -4.70 -18.03
C LYS A 63 -1.55 -4.40 -18.60
N ASN A 64 -2.57 -4.94 -17.96
CA ASN A 64 -3.96 -4.59 -18.26
C ASN A 64 -4.79 -4.65 -16.96
N ALA A 65 -6.11 -4.49 -17.07
CA ALA A 65 -6.97 -4.47 -15.89
C ALA A 65 -7.04 -5.81 -15.15
N ASP A 66 -6.79 -6.91 -15.83
CA ASP A 66 -6.99 -8.26 -15.29
C ASP A 66 -5.70 -8.89 -14.78
N TYR A 67 -4.57 -8.60 -15.44
CA TYR A 67 -3.29 -9.22 -15.09
C TYR A 67 -2.12 -8.34 -15.51
N PHE A 68 -0.94 -8.71 -15.04
CA PHE A 68 0.32 -8.29 -15.65
C PHE A 68 1.14 -9.53 -16.03
N LEU A 69 1.91 -9.40 -17.08
CA LEU A 69 2.76 -10.48 -17.59
C LEU A 69 4.21 -10.20 -17.25
N VAL A 70 4.83 -11.18 -16.61
CA VAL A 70 6.27 -11.18 -16.32
C VAL A 70 6.95 -12.10 -17.33
N GLU A 71 7.96 -11.59 -18.00
CA GLU A 71 8.76 -12.37 -18.94
C GLU A 71 10.24 -12.31 -18.57
N GLY A 72 11.00 -13.29 -18.99
CA GLY A 72 12.45 -13.33 -18.81
C GLY A 72 13.00 -14.74 -18.78
N THR A 73 13.98 -14.94 -17.91
CA THR A 73 14.65 -16.24 -17.73
C THR A 73 13.64 -17.31 -17.36
N PRO A 74 13.65 -18.47 -18.04
CA PRO A 74 12.75 -19.57 -17.68
C PRO A 74 12.98 -20.10 -16.27
N ASN A 75 11.89 -20.56 -15.66
CA ASN A 75 11.88 -21.20 -14.33
C ASN A 75 12.51 -20.33 -13.23
N LEU A 76 12.37 -19.01 -13.33
CA LEU A 76 12.90 -18.06 -12.35
C LEU A 76 11.78 -17.69 -11.36
N SER A 77 12.04 -17.93 -10.09
CA SER A 77 11.13 -17.52 -9.01
C SER A 77 11.32 -16.04 -8.68
N PHE A 78 10.23 -15.38 -8.33
CA PHE A 78 10.24 -13.96 -7.97
C PHE A 78 9.11 -13.64 -7.00
N SER A 79 9.27 -12.54 -6.31
CA SER A 79 8.18 -11.89 -5.58
C SER A 79 7.83 -10.59 -6.27
N TRP A 80 6.60 -10.13 -6.06
CA TRP A 80 6.10 -8.92 -6.71
C TRP A 80 5.24 -8.10 -5.76
N GLU A 81 5.17 -6.80 -6.06
CA GLU A 81 4.26 -5.87 -5.42
C GLU A 81 3.64 -4.98 -6.49
N ALA A 82 2.31 -4.84 -6.47
CA ALA A 82 1.59 -3.95 -7.35
C ALA A 82 0.98 -2.80 -6.56
N LYS A 83 1.16 -1.58 -7.02
CA LYS A 83 0.55 -0.37 -6.46
C LYS A 83 -0.41 0.21 -7.48
N VAL A 84 -1.69 0.27 -7.12
CA VAL A 84 -2.76 0.68 -8.02
C VAL A 84 -3.57 1.79 -7.37
N LYS A 85 -3.88 2.84 -8.13
CA LYS A 85 -4.70 3.94 -7.62
C LYS A 85 -6.08 3.44 -7.21
N GLN A 86 -6.62 3.98 -6.13
CA GLN A 86 -7.98 3.68 -5.70
C GLN A 86 -8.98 4.19 -6.73
N ARG A 87 -9.99 3.37 -7.03
CA ARG A 87 -11.08 3.74 -7.94
C ARG A 87 -11.81 4.98 -7.41
N ASP A 88 -12.11 5.91 -8.29
CA ASP A 88 -12.80 7.17 -8.03
C ASP A 88 -11.96 8.23 -7.28
N TYR A 89 -10.72 7.90 -6.92
CA TYR A 89 -9.79 8.82 -6.23
C TYR A 89 -8.49 9.02 -7.01
N GLU A 90 -8.46 8.66 -8.30
CA GLU A 90 -7.26 8.65 -9.13
C GLU A 90 -6.64 10.04 -9.31
N TYR A 91 -7.45 11.09 -9.20
CA TYR A 91 -7.02 12.48 -9.39
C TYR A 91 -6.47 13.14 -8.13
N LEU A 92 -6.61 12.53 -6.97
CA LEU A 92 -6.12 13.09 -5.71
C LEU A 92 -4.61 12.91 -5.60
N ARG A 93 -3.92 13.99 -5.24
CA ARG A 93 -2.49 13.97 -4.97
C ARG A 93 -2.10 15.16 -4.11
N LEU A 94 -1.67 14.91 -2.86
CA LEU A 94 -1.21 15.93 -1.94
C LEU A 94 -2.18 17.12 -1.84
N ASP A 95 -3.47 16.82 -1.89
CA ASP A 95 -4.50 17.87 -1.87
C ASP A 95 -4.47 18.62 -0.56
N PRO A 96 -4.67 19.96 -0.59
CA PRO A 96 -4.76 20.73 0.64
C PRO A 96 -5.95 20.27 1.48
N LEU A 97 -5.71 20.07 2.76
CA LEU A 97 -6.79 19.75 3.69
C LEU A 97 -7.62 21.01 3.93
N ASP A 98 -8.92 20.97 3.63
CA ASP A 98 -9.86 22.03 3.97
C ASP A 98 -10.26 21.89 5.45
N ARG A 99 -9.65 22.70 6.29
CA ARG A 99 -9.89 22.71 7.74
C ARG A 99 -10.93 23.74 8.17
N SER A 100 -11.57 24.42 7.24
CA SER A 100 -12.45 25.55 7.57
C SER A 100 -13.61 25.17 8.48
N GLN A 101 -14.14 23.96 8.37
CA GLN A 101 -15.17 23.46 9.28
C GLN A 101 -14.59 22.66 10.45
N ASP A 102 -13.59 21.83 10.20
CA ASP A 102 -12.98 21.02 11.25
C ASP A 102 -12.30 21.89 12.33
N GLU A 103 -11.68 23.00 11.93
CA GLU A 103 -11.06 23.94 12.87
C GLU A 103 -12.07 24.66 13.74
N GLN A 104 -13.31 24.83 13.27
CA GLN A 104 -14.37 25.42 14.06
C GLN A 104 -14.97 24.46 15.10
N ASP A 105 -14.97 23.18 14.79
CA ASP A 105 -15.64 22.14 15.59
C ASP A 105 -14.67 21.32 16.44
N THR A 106 -13.37 21.38 16.17
CA THR A 106 -12.37 20.57 16.87
C THR A 106 -11.55 21.40 17.83
N ASP A 107 -11.60 21.06 19.11
CA ASP A 107 -10.75 21.64 20.14
C ASP A 107 -9.41 20.93 20.20
N TYR A 108 -8.46 21.38 19.36
CA TYR A 108 -7.12 20.79 19.29
C TYR A 108 -6.32 21.00 20.58
N GLU A 109 -6.50 22.11 21.28
CA GLU A 109 -5.84 22.33 22.56
C GLU A 109 -6.36 21.37 23.64
N GLY A 110 -7.67 21.17 23.69
CA GLY A 110 -8.29 20.21 24.59
C GLY A 110 -7.84 18.79 24.32
N LEU A 111 -7.77 18.40 23.04
CA LEU A 111 -7.30 17.07 22.64
C LEU A 111 -5.83 16.85 23.02
N ALA A 112 -4.96 17.84 22.77
CA ALA A 112 -3.56 17.77 23.16
C ALA A 112 -3.38 17.67 24.66
N THR A 113 -4.13 18.46 25.43
CA THR A 113 -4.11 18.43 26.90
C THR A 113 -4.57 17.07 27.42
N ALA A 114 -5.64 16.51 26.88
CA ALA A 114 -6.14 15.19 27.26
C ALA A 114 -5.12 14.09 26.94
N TYR A 115 -4.47 14.18 25.79
CA TYR A 115 -3.43 13.22 25.39
C TYR A 115 -2.25 13.26 26.37
N LEU A 116 -1.74 14.46 26.70
CA LEU A 116 -0.64 14.62 27.64
C LEU A 116 -0.98 14.14 29.04
N ALA A 117 -2.20 14.41 29.53
CA ALA A 117 -2.64 13.94 30.82
C ALA A 117 -2.68 12.40 30.89
N ASN A 118 -3.15 11.74 29.84
CA ASN A 118 -3.16 10.28 29.77
C ASN A 118 -1.74 9.71 29.71
N TYR A 119 -0.86 10.35 28.96
CA TYR A 119 0.54 9.93 28.86
C TYR A 119 1.27 10.04 30.20
N GLU A 120 1.10 11.14 30.92
CA GLU A 120 1.68 11.33 32.26
C GLU A 120 1.14 10.29 33.25
N LYS A 121 -0.14 9.98 33.19
CA LYS A 121 -0.75 8.96 34.02
C LYS A 121 -0.18 7.58 33.75
N GLU A 122 0.00 7.21 32.49
CA GLU A 122 0.59 5.93 32.10
C GLU A 122 2.03 5.79 32.62
N ILE A 123 2.82 6.84 32.57
CA ILE A 123 4.18 6.86 33.12
C ILE A 123 4.18 6.68 34.63
N LEU A 124 3.31 7.38 35.35
CA LEU A 124 3.18 7.25 36.80
C LEU A 124 2.76 5.85 37.21
N ASP A 125 1.77 5.27 36.52
CA ASP A 125 1.32 3.90 36.78
C ASP A 125 2.44 2.88 36.53
N TYR A 126 3.27 3.11 35.51
CA TYR A 126 4.44 2.27 35.23
C TYR A 126 5.50 2.35 36.32
N GLU A 127 5.78 3.55 36.83
CA GLU A 127 6.74 3.75 37.92
C GLU A 127 6.27 3.13 39.24
N GLU A 128 4.98 3.15 39.53
CA GLU A 128 4.39 2.55 40.73
C GLU A 128 4.41 1.02 40.72
N THR A 129 4.48 0.39 39.55
CA THR A 129 4.51 -1.08 39.44
C THR A 129 5.90 -1.69 39.57
N ASP A 130 6.92 -0.88 39.64
CA ASP A 130 8.28 -1.31 39.91
C ASP A 130 8.46 -1.49 41.46
#